data_ead90fb2ea06038b96bdb7da24f65a6b
#
_entry.id   ead90fb2ea06038b96bdb7da24f65a6b
#
_cell.length_a   1.000
_cell.length_b   1.000
_cell.length_c   1.000
_cell.angle_alpha   90.00
_cell.angle_beta   90.00
_cell.angle_gamma   90.00
#
_symmetry.space_group_name_H-M   'P 1'
#
loop_
_entity.id
_entity.type
_entity.pdbx_description
1 polymer ?
#
loop_
_entity_poly.entity_id
_entity_poly.type
_entity_poly.pdbx_seq_one_letter_code
_entity_poly.pdbx_strand_id
1 'polypeptide(L)'
;RFEENAFTWGPIMEVATLFIGIFSTMAPALRYLEQIAPSLPLTRMTYFVFTGGLSSVLDNAPTYMTFFEMAKASGGEGTLIAGVPEYYLIPISLGAVFCGAITYIGNGPNFMVKSVAESDGVPMPSFGRYIGYAFTLLVPVLAAMAMIFVGESWLVRGLGIALAAGLVFLSLVRIRRAGLDEAVADFSGNE
;
A
#
# COMPACT_ATOMS: atom_id res chain seq x y z
N ARG A 1 -2.79 23.99 24.86
CA ARG A 1 -2.92 22.90 23.85
C ARG A 1 -1.67 22.02 23.78
N PHE A 2 -0.44 22.59 23.71
CA PHE A 2 0.80 21.78 23.65
C PHE A 2 1.07 21.04 24.96
N GLU A 3 0.79 21.67 26.10
CA GLU A 3 0.94 21.07 27.43
C GLU A 3 -0.13 20.01 27.71
N GLU A 4 -1.37 20.24 27.29
CA GLU A 4 -2.50 19.31 27.45
C GLU A 4 -2.31 18.00 26.66
N ASN A 5 -1.65 18.05 25.50
CA ASN A 5 -1.46 16.90 24.62
C ASN A 5 -0.08 16.24 24.77
N ALA A 6 0.74 16.64 25.76
CA ALA A 6 2.12 16.15 25.95
C ALA A 6 2.94 16.10 24.63
N PHE A 7 2.73 17.13 23.77
CA PHE A 7 3.34 17.19 22.45
C PHE A 7 4.88 17.19 22.54
N THR A 8 5.51 16.29 21.77
CA THR A 8 6.97 16.24 21.64
C THR A 8 7.39 16.33 20.18
N TRP A 9 8.52 16.97 19.92
CA TRP A 9 9.11 17.07 18.58
C TRP A 9 9.84 15.78 18.14
N GLY A 10 10.04 14.83 19.07
CA GLY A 10 10.79 13.60 18.83
C GLY A 10 10.36 12.85 17.57
N PRO A 11 9.08 12.44 17.44
CA PRO A 11 8.61 11.69 16.26
C PRO A 11 8.78 12.44 14.94
N ILE A 12 8.60 13.78 14.96
CA ILE A 12 8.76 14.61 13.77
C ILE A 12 10.23 14.66 13.34
N MET A 13 11.15 14.80 14.30
CA MET A 13 12.59 14.82 14.01
C MET A 13 13.11 13.46 13.52
N GLU A 14 12.59 12.37 14.05
CA GLU A 14 12.90 11.01 13.55
C GLU A 14 12.50 10.83 12.09
N VAL A 15 11.26 11.21 11.77
CA VAL A 15 10.74 11.13 10.39
C VAL A 15 11.52 12.07 9.46
N ALA A 16 11.79 13.29 9.87
CA ALA A 16 12.58 14.25 9.07
C ALA A 16 13.99 13.73 8.78
N THR A 17 14.68 13.18 9.78
CA THR A 17 16.01 12.60 9.63
C THR A 17 16.01 11.41 8.69
N LEU A 18 15.00 10.54 8.82
CA LEU A 18 14.80 9.39 7.94
C LEU A 18 14.61 9.83 6.49
N PHE A 19 13.76 10.83 6.22
CA PHE A 19 13.54 11.34 4.87
C PHE A 19 14.80 11.99 4.26
N ILE A 20 15.55 12.76 5.04
CA ILE A 20 16.84 13.32 4.59
C ILE A 20 17.78 12.19 4.15
N GLY A 21 17.90 11.12 4.94
CA GLY A 21 18.70 9.94 4.62
C GLY A 21 18.23 9.26 3.33
N ILE A 22 16.93 8.99 3.21
CA ILE A 22 16.34 8.32 2.04
C ILE A 22 16.57 9.17 0.76
N PHE A 23 16.20 10.44 0.77
CA PHE A 23 16.35 11.28 -0.43
C PHE A 23 17.80 11.49 -0.82
N SER A 24 18.72 11.58 0.14
CA SER A 24 20.14 11.73 -0.14
C SER A 24 20.73 10.48 -0.80
N THR A 25 20.32 9.28 -0.37
CA THR A 25 20.81 8.01 -0.92
C THR A 25 20.08 7.59 -2.20
N MET A 26 18.90 8.12 -2.45
CA MET A 26 18.07 7.79 -3.61
C MET A 26 18.63 8.35 -4.92
N ALA A 27 19.28 9.53 -4.90
CA ALA A 27 19.77 10.20 -6.11
C ALA A 27 20.68 9.33 -6.99
N PRO A 28 21.73 8.65 -6.47
CA PRO A 28 22.55 7.75 -7.29
C PRO A 28 21.78 6.50 -7.75
N ALA A 29 20.87 5.97 -6.94
CA ALA A 29 20.05 4.83 -7.30
C ALA A 29 19.10 5.16 -8.47
N LEU A 30 18.45 6.34 -8.45
CA LEU A 30 17.61 6.81 -9.55
C LEU A 30 18.37 6.89 -10.86
N ARG A 31 19.57 7.48 -10.88
CA ARG A 31 20.40 7.56 -12.10
C ARG A 31 20.73 6.19 -12.67
N TYR A 32 21.05 5.23 -11.81
CA TYR A 32 21.30 3.87 -12.24
C TYR A 32 20.06 3.20 -12.83
N LEU A 33 18.92 3.36 -12.18
CA LEU A 33 17.63 2.81 -12.63
C LEU A 33 17.18 3.43 -13.96
N GLU A 34 17.37 4.74 -14.15
CA GLU A 34 17.09 5.41 -15.43
C GLU A 34 17.92 4.82 -16.58
N GLN A 35 19.17 4.46 -16.33
CA GLN A 35 20.05 3.85 -17.35
C GLN A 35 19.62 2.44 -17.75
N ILE A 36 19.18 1.63 -16.79
CA ILE A 36 18.80 0.23 -17.05
C ILE A 36 17.33 0.05 -17.44
N ALA A 37 16.44 1.01 -17.10
CA ALA A 37 15.03 0.91 -17.33
C ALA A 37 14.65 0.55 -18.78
N PRO A 38 15.25 1.16 -19.85
CA PRO A 38 14.92 0.80 -21.23
C PRO A 38 15.29 -0.64 -21.60
N SER A 39 16.19 -1.28 -20.87
CA SER A 39 16.58 -2.67 -21.13
C SER A 39 15.73 -3.71 -20.40
N LEU A 40 14.87 -3.26 -19.47
CA LEU A 40 14.01 -4.14 -18.69
C LEU A 40 12.66 -4.36 -19.42
N PRO A 41 12.20 -5.60 -19.56
CA PRO A 41 10.90 -5.88 -20.16
C PRO A 41 9.76 -5.58 -19.17
N LEU A 42 9.58 -4.30 -18.80
CA LEU A 42 8.61 -3.88 -17.82
C LEU A 42 7.22 -3.77 -18.45
N THR A 43 6.30 -4.57 -17.97
CA THR A 43 4.87 -4.54 -18.31
C THR A 43 4.11 -3.73 -17.26
N ARG A 44 2.84 -3.41 -17.52
CA ARG A 44 1.96 -2.75 -16.53
C ARG A 44 1.91 -3.53 -15.21
N MET A 45 1.80 -4.85 -15.28
CA MET A 45 1.74 -5.69 -14.07
C MET A 45 3.06 -5.71 -13.31
N THR A 46 4.21 -5.76 -14.01
CA THR A 46 5.52 -5.72 -13.35
C THR A 46 5.77 -4.37 -12.69
N TYR A 47 5.34 -3.25 -13.31
CA TYR A 47 5.37 -1.95 -12.65
C TYR A 47 4.55 -1.96 -11.35
N PHE A 48 3.33 -2.50 -11.36
CA PHE A 48 2.52 -2.61 -10.15
C PHE A 48 3.19 -3.45 -9.06
N VAL A 49 3.67 -4.64 -9.41
CA VAL A 49 4.27 -5.58 -8.44
C VAL A 49 5.56 -5.03 -7.85
N PHE A 50 6.45 -4.49 -8.68
CA PHE A 50 7.72 -3.94 -8.19
C PHE A 50 7.52 -2.66 -7.38
N THR A 51 6.68 -1.75 -7.86
CA THR A 51 6.34 -0.53 -7.11
C THR A 51 5.68 -0.89 -5.78
N GLY A 52 4.70 -1.80 -5.79
CA GLY A 52 4.01 -2.22 -4.59
C GLY A 52 4.91 -2.97 -3.60
N GLY A 53 5.76 -3.87 -4.11
CA GLY A 53 6.75 -4.59 -3.29
C GLY A 53 7.72 -3.63 -2.60
N LEU A 54 8.25 -2.66 -3.35
CA LEU A 54 9.17 -1.67 -2.79
C LEU A 54 8.46 -0.73 -1.82
N SER A 55 7.25 -0.25 -2.15
CA SER A 55 6.45 0.62 -1.29
C SER A 55 6.01 -0.05 0.01
N SER A 56 5.91 -1.37 0.04
CA SER A 56 5.61 -2.09 1.29
C SER A 56 6.72 -2.01 2.34
N VAL A 57 7.94 -1.62 1.93
CA VAL A 57 9.13 -1.53 2.79
C VAL A 57 9.69 -0.11 2.85
N LEU A 58 9.54 0.65 1.76
CA LEU A 58 9.94 2.06 1.67
C LEU A 58 8.68 2.93 1.61
N ASP A 59 8.84 4.21 1.97
CA ASP A 59 7.75 5.18 1.88
C ASP A 59 7.24 5.35 0.43
N ASN A 60 5.96 5.69 0.30
CA ASN A 60 5.26 5.83 -0.97
C ASN A 60 5.91 6.84 -1.92
N ALA A 61 6.33 8.00 -1.41
CA ALA A 61 6.84 9.10 -2.23
C ALA A 61 8.16 8.76 -2.93
N PRO A 62 9.22 8.28 -2.25
CA PRO A 62 10.45 7.86 -2.91
C PRO A 62 10.23 6.68 -3.87
N THR A 63 9.37 5.75 -3.51
CA THR A 63 9.03 4.62 -4.37
C THR A 63 8.34 5.08 -5.65
N TYR A 64 7.33 5.96 -5.53
CA TYR A 64 6.64 6.52 -6.69
C TYR A 64 7.62 7.22 -7.64
N MET A 65 8.46 8.11 -7.11
CA MET A 65 9.43 8.86 -7.91
C MET A 65 10.40 7.94 -8.66
N THR A 66 10.87 6.88 -8.00
CA THR A 66 11.75 5.90 -8.62
C THR A 66 11.13 5.27 -9.87
N PHE A 67 9.93 4.73 -9.73
CA PHE A 67 9.26 4.06 -10.87
C PHE A 67 8.70 5.04 -11.89
N PHE A 68 8.36 6.26 -11.48
CA PHE A 68 7.98 7.35 -12.39
C PHE A 68 9.13 7.70 -13.35
N GLU A 69 10.33 7.94 -12.83
CA GLU A 69 11.51 8.24 -13.65
C GLU A 69 11.95 7.04 -14.51
N MET A 70 11.82 5.81 -14.00
CA MET A 70 12.04 4.60 -14.81
C MET A 70 11.05 4.51 -15.98
N ALA A 71 9.76 4.76 -15.75
CA ALA A 71 8.75 4.71 -16.80
C ALA A 71 8.95 5.83 -17.83
N LYS A 72 9.40 7.00 -17.38
CA LYS A 72 9.76 8.12 -18.25
C LYS A 72 10.95 7.78 -19.14
N ALA A 73 12.01 7.18 -18.56
CA ALA A 73 13.20 6.75 -19.30
C ALA A 73 12.90 5.60 -20.29
N SER A 74 12.00 4.69 -19.93
CA SER A 74 11.59 3.58 -20.81
C SER A 74 10.82 4.07 -22.04
N GLY A 75 10.18 5.24 -21.96
CA GLY A 75 9.34 5.75 -23.02
C GLY A 75 8.11 4.89 -23.27
N GLY A 76 7.48 5.10 -24.41
CA GLY A 76 6.33 4.31 -24.86
C GLY A 76 5.40 5.11 -25.76
N GLU A 77 4.45 4.42 -26.37
CA GLU A 77 3.42 5.02 -27.23
C GLU A 77 2.18 5.42 -26.39
N GLY A 78 1.41 6.36 -26.90
CA GLY A 78 0.14 6.80 -26.33
C GLY A 78 0.19 8.17 -25.67
N THR A 79 -0.82 8.47 -24.84
CA THR A 79 -0.92 9.76 -24.13
C THR A 79 0.18 9.86 -23.07
N LEU A 80 0.98 10.92 -23.16
CA LEU A 80 2.02 11.21 -22.18
C LEU A 80 1.51 12.21 -21.15
N ILE A 81 1.66 11.88 -19.87
CA ILE A 81 1.40 12.77 -18.73
C ILE A 81 2.74 13.02 -18.03
N ALA A 82 3.19 14.27 -18.04
CA ALA A 82 4.50 14.66 -17.52
C ALA A 82 5.69 13.86 -18.11
N GLY A 83 5.56 13.42 -19.37
CA GLY A 83 6.59 12.65 -20.08
C GLY A 83 6.54 11.14 -19.84
N VAL A 84 5.53 10.66 -19.10
CA VAL A 84 5.33 9.21 -18.83
C VAL A 84 4.06 8.73 -19.53
N PRO A 85 4.07 7.57 -20.19
CA PRO A 85 2.86 6.98 -20.73
C PRO A 85 1.80 6.75 -19.65
N GLU A 86 0.57 7.24 -19.89
CA GLU A 86 -0.54 7.17 -18.93
C GLU A 86 -0.78 5.74 -18.42
N TYR A 87 -0.66 4.75 -19.28
CA TYR A 87 -0.88 3.35 -18.93
C TYR A 87 0.13 2.78 -17.92
N TYR A 88 1.28 3.42 -17.72
CA TYR A 88 2.24 3.07 -16.65
C TYR A 88 1.97 3.84 -15.35
N LEU A 89 1.37 5.04 -15.44
CA LEU A 89 1.09 5.83 -14.24
C LEU A 89 0.08 5.17 -13.32
N ILE A 90 -0.95 4.52 -13.88
CA ILE A 90 -1.96 3.80 -13.09
C ILE A 90 -1.33 2.71 -12.21
N PRO A 91 -0.60 1.73 -12.77
CA PRO A 91 0.01 0.69 -11.94
C PRO A 91 1.04 1.21 -10.94
N ILE A 92 1.84 2.22 -11.31
CA ILE A 92 2.81 2.85 -10.40
C ILE A 92 2.09 3.53 -9.25
N SER A 93 1.05 4.31 -9.54
CA SER A 93 0.27 5.03 -8.52
C SER A 93 -0.43 4.06 -7.56
N LEU A 94 -1.10 3.04 -8.09
CA LEU A 94 -1.79 2.04 -7.28
C LEU A 94 -0.81 1.23 -6.43
N GLY A 95 0.32 0.81 -7.01
CA GLY A 95 1.37 0.08 -6.29
C GLY A 95 1.99 0.92 -5.17
N ALA A 96 2.40 2.15 -5.48
CA ALA A 96 3.04 3.04 -4.50
C ALA A 96 2.10 3.39 -3.33
N VAL A 97 0.85 3.72 -3.61
CA VAL A 97 -0.07 4.24 -2.58
C VAL A 97 -0.65 3.11 -1.72
N PHE A 98 -1.20 2.08 -2.35
CA PHE A 98 -1.97 1.08 -1.61
C PHE A 98 -1.12 -0.02 -0.99
N CYS A 99 -0.02 -0.43 -1.63
CA CYS A 99 0.83 -1.48 -1.08
C CYS A 99 1.68 -1.02 0.12
N GLY A 100 1.88 0.29 0.31
CA GLY A 100 2.51 0.85 1.50
C GLY A 100 1.80 0.47 2.81
N ALA A 101 0.52 0.10 2.74
CA ALA A 101 -0.23 -0.37 3.90
C ALA A 101 0.04 -1.85 4.29
N ILE A 102 0.83 -2.59 3.53
CA ILE A 102 1.14 -4.01 3.82
C ILE A 102 2.00 -4.16 5.07
N THR A 103 2.85 -3.18 5.38
CA THR A 103 3.68 -3.17 6.58
C THR A 103 3.56 -1.87 7.35
N TYR A 104 4.02 -1.84 8.60
CA TYR A 104 4.08 -0.61 9.38
C TYR A 104 5.07 0.41 8.82
N ILE A 105 6.15 -0.05 8.17
CA ILE A 105 7.23 0.81 7.67
C ILE A 105 7.02 1.28 6.23
N GLY A 106 6.10 0.66 5.50
CA GLY A 106 5.80 1.04 4.11
C GLY A 106 5.10 2.39 3.97
N ASN A 107 4.69 2.98 5.10
CA ASN A 107 4.06 4.31 5.12
C ASN A 107 4.32 4.97 6.48
N GLY A 108 4.92 6.15 6.49
CA GLY A 108 5.22 6.90 7.71
C GLY A 108 4.02 7.07 8.67
N PRO A 109 2.82 7.46 8.20
CA PRO A 109 1.62 7.54 9.02
C PRO A 109 1.25 6.22 9.73
N ASN A 110 1.42 5.06 9.11
CA ASN A 110 1.11 3.76 9.74
C ASN A 110 1.99 3.52 10.97
N PHE A 111 3.28 3.84 10.87
CA PHE A 111 4.20 3.72 11.99
C PHE A 111 3.86 4.70 13.11
N MET A 112 3.53 5.95 12.77
CA MET A 112 3.12 6.96 13.74
C MET A 112 1.86 6.55 14.50
N VAL A 113 0.83 6.06 13.80
CA VAL A 113 -0.42 5.58 14.42
C VAL A 113 -0.14 4.44 15.40
N LYS A 114 0.72 3.49 15.02
CA LYS A 114 1.15 2.43 15.94
C LYS A 114 1.82 3.00 17.19
N SER A 115 2.78 3.89 17.02
CA SER A 115 3.53 4.50 18.12
C SER A 115 2.62 5.30 19.07
N VAL A 116 1.69 6.09 18.52
CA VAL A 116 0.71 6.84 19.32
C VAL A 116 -0.22 5.90 20.09
N ALA A 117 -0.77 4.88 19.44
CA ALA A 117 -1.64 3.92 20.11
C ALA A 117 -0.94 3.19 21.27
N GLU A 118 0.31 2.77 21.06
CA GLU A 118 1.10 2.12 22.11
C GLU A 118 1.44 3.08 23.27
N SER A 119 1.69 4.36 22.99
CA SER A 119 1.92 5.37 24.02
C SER A 119 0.69 5.63 24.90
N ASP A 120 -0.51 5.46 24.32
CA ASP A 120 -1.79 5.58 25.02
C ASP A 120 -2.24 4.24 25.67
N GLY A 121 -1.36 3.25 25.72
CA GLY A 121 -1.62 1.95 26.35
C GLY A 121 -2.49 0.97 25.54
N VAL A 122 -2.74 1.27 24.25
CA VAL A 122 -3.44 0.36 23.35
C VAL A 122 -2.46 -0.63 22.74
N PRO A 123 -2.57 -1.94 23.03
CA PRO A 123 -1.64 -2.92 22.50
C PRO A 123 -1.84 -3.11 21.00
N MET A 124 -0.80 -2.82 20.21
CA MET A 124 -0.82 -3.01 18.77
C MET A 124 -0.19 -4.36 18.36
N PRO A 125 -0.61 -4.96 17.24
CA PRO A 125 0.00 -6.17 16.74
C PRO A 125 1.50 -6.01 16.52
N SER A 126 2.26 -7.09 16.81
CA SER A 126 3.68 -7.11 16.42
C SER A 126 3.85 -7.00 14.90
N PHE A 127 5.03 -6.60 14.44
CA PHE A 127 5.34 -6.41 13.02
C PHE A 127 4.95 -7.61 12.16
N GLY A 128 5.35 -8.83 12.56
CA GLY A 128 5.01 -10.05 11.82
C GLY A 128 3.51 -10.37 11.84
N ARG A 129 2.83 -10.10 12.96
CA ARG A 129 1.38 -10.32 13.07
C ARG A 129 0.60 -9.34 12.20
N TYR A 130 1.04 -8.07 12.11
CA TYR A 130 0.44 -7.08 11.22
C TYR A 130 0.57 -7.51 9.76
N ILE A 131 1.77 -7.96 9.33
CA ILE A 131 1.97 -8.50 7.99
C ILE A 131 1.05 -9.70 7.73
N GLY A 132 0.88 -10.60 8.70
CA GLY A 132 -0.07 -11.72 8.59
C GLY A 132 -1.50 -11.25 8.34
N TYR A 133 -1.97 -10.22 9.04
CA TYR A 133 -3.28 -9.61 8.80
C TYR A 133 -3.35 -8.95 7.42
N ALA A 134 -2.32 -8.22 7.01
CA ALA A 134 -2.28 -7.59 5.69
C ALA A 134 -2.35 -8.64 4.57
N PHE A 135 -1.62 -9.75 4.68
CA PHE A 135 -1.67 -10.83 3.68
C PHE A 135 -3.03 -11.53 3.62
N THR A 136 -3.73 -11.65 4.73
CA THR A 136 -5.03 -12.33 4.76
C THR A 136 -6.20 -11.42 4.37
N LEU A 137 -6.11 -10.13 4.68
CA LEU A 137 -7.23 -9.20 4.50
C LEU A 137 -6.99 -8.20 3.36
N LEU A 138 -5.79 -7.58 3.30
CA LEU A 138 -5.48 -6.51 2.37
C LEU A 138 -4.99 -7.04 1.01
N VAL A 139 -4.06 -7.99 0.99
CA VAL A 139 -3.48 -8.49 -0.26
C VAL A 139 -4.52 -9.06 -1.23
N PRO A 140 -5.56 -9.82 -0.81
CA PRO A 140 -6.63 -10.24 -1.73
C PRO A 140 -7.39 -9.07 -2.36
N VAL A 141 -7.60 -7.97 -1.61
CA VAL A 141 -8.25 -6.75 -2.13
C VAL A 141 -7.33 -6.07 -3.15
N LEU A 142 -6.02 -5.96 -2.83
CA LEU A 142 -5.03 -5.39 -3.75
C LEU A 142 -4.88 -6.23 -5.03
N ALA A 143 -4.97 -7.55 -4.91
CA ALA A 143 -4.96 -8.45 -6.07
C ALA A 143 -6.18 -8.23 -6.96
N ALA A 144 -7.39 -8.13 -6.38
CA ALA A 144 -8.60 -7.81 -7.13
C ALA A 144 -8.48 -6.45 -7.83
N MET A 145 -7.99 -5.43 -7.13
CA MET A 145 -7.74 -4.09 -7.67
C MET A 145 -6.74 -4.14 -8.84
N ALA A 146 -5.61 -4.83 -8.67
CA ALA A 146 -4.61 -4.98 -9.74
C ALA A 146 -5.20 -5.68 -10.97
N MET A 147 -5.96 -6.75 -10.77
CA MET A 147 -6.60 -7.46 -11.88
C MET A 147 -7.61 -6.59 -12.63
N ILE A 148 -8.38 -5.75 -11.93
CA ILE A 148 -9.39 -4.86 -12.52
C ILE A 148 -8.74 -3.72 -13.30
N PHE A 149 -7.80 -3.00 -12.68
CA PHE A 149 -7.28 -1.73 -13.20
C PHE A 149 -5.98 -1.88 -14.00
N VAL A 150 -5.16 -2.88 -13.68
CA VAL A 150 -3.86 -3.11 -14.34
C VAL A 150 -3.94 -4.26 -15.36
N GLY A 151 -4.85 -5.21 -15.15
CA GLY A 151 -5.04 -6.35 -16.04
C GLY A 151 -5.29 -5.95 -17.49
N GLU A 152 -4.62 -6.61 -18.44
CA GLU A 152 -4.69 -6.28 -19.87
C GLU A 152 -5.81 -7.02 -20.60
N SER A 153 -6.16 -8.22 -20.13
CA SER A 153 -7.22 -9.02 -20.75
C SER A 153 -8.56 -8.91 -20.04
N TRP A 154 -9.65 -9.07 -20.80
CA TRP A 154 -11.00 -9.10 -20.25
C TRP A 154 -11.23 -10.24 -19.26
N LEU A 155 -10.54 -11.37 -19.46
CA LEU A 155 -10.58 -12.50 -18.54
C LEU A 155 -9.99 -12.13 -17.18
N VAL A 156 -8.82 -11.48 -17.16
CA VAL A 156 -8.18 -11.04 -15.91
C VAL A 156 -9.05 -10.03 -15.19
N ARG A 157 -9.61 -9.05 -15.91
CA ARG A 157 -10.53 -8.07 -15.31
C ARG A 157 -11.79 -8.72 -14.76
N GLY A 158 -12.38 -9.66 -15.49
CA GLY A 158 -13.56 -10.42 -15.05
C GLY A 158 -13.28 -11.23 -13.77
N LEU A 159 -12.12 -11.90 -13.72
CA LEU A 159 -11.68 -12.60 -12.49
C LEU A 159 -11.47 -11.66 -11.33
N GLY A 160 -10.91 -10.46 -11.58
CA GLY A 160 -10.75 -9.43 -10.55
C GLY A 160 -12.10 -8.96 -9.98
N ILE A 161 -13.09 -8.72 -10.83
CA ILE A 161 -14.45 -8.37 -10.43
C ILE A 161 -15.10 -9.51 -9.63
N ALA A 162 -14.96 -10.75 -10.07
CA ALA A 162 -15.47 -11.91 -9.35
C ALA A 162 -14.81 -12.06 -7.96
N LEU A 163 -13.50 -11.86 -7.87
CA LEU A 163 -12.77 -11.87 -6.61
C LEU A 163 -13.27 -10.76 -5.68
N ALA A 164 -13.40 -9.54 -6.17
CA ALA A 164 -13.92 -8.41 -5.39
C ALA A 164 -15.33 -8.69 -4.86
N ALA A 165 -16.23 -9.18 -5.72
CA ALA A 165 -17.59 -9.55 -5.32
C ALA A 165 -17.60 -10.66 -4.26
N GLY A 166 -16.73 -11.67 -4.41
CA GLY A 166 -16.56 -12.75 -3.43
C GLY A 166 -16.07 -12.23 -2.07
N LEU A 167 -15.11 -11.32 -2.05
CA LEU A 167 -14.61 -10.70 -0.81
C LEU A 167 -15.70 -9.88 -0.11
N VAL A 168 -16.49 -9.10 -0.86
CA VAL A 168 -17.63 -8.34 -0.32
C VAL A 168 -18.68 -9.29 0.24
N PHE A 169 -19.05 -10.35 -0.49
CA PHE A 169 -20.01 -11.34 -0.03
C PHE A 169 -19.55 -12.02 1.26
N LEU A 170 -18.29 -12.47 1.33
CA LEU A 170 -17.73 -13.07 2.54
C LEU A 170 -17.73 -12.11 3.72
N SER A 171 -17.45 -10.83 3.50
CA SER A 171 -17.50 -9.79 4.55
C SER A 171 -18.92 -9.61 5.07
N LEU A 172 -19.91 -9.55 4.19
CA LEU A 172 -21.33 -9.44 4.57
C LEU A 172 -21.83 -10.65 5.35
N VAL A 173 -21.42 -11.86 4.94
CA VAL A 173 -21.77 -13.10 5.65
C VAL A 173 -21.16 -13.10 7.07
N ARG A 174 -19.90 -12.66 7.22
CA ARG A 174 -19.25 -12.58 8.53
C ARG A 174 -19.92 -11.57 9.44
N ILE A 175 -20.26 -10.38 8.93
CA ILE A 175 -20.97 -9.34 9.71
C ILE A 175 -22.33 -9.85 10.17
N ARG A 176 -23.09 -10.51 9.29
CA ARG A 176 -24.40 -11.09 9.67
C ARG A 176 -24.27 -12.17 10.73
N ARG A 177 -23.27 -13.02 10.65
CA ARG A 177 -23.03 -14.06 11.67
C ARG A 177 -22.66 -13.45 13.01
N ALA A 178 -21.75 -12.48 13.04
CA ALA A 178 -21.36 -11.79 14.28
C ALA A 178 -22.57 -11.10 14.94
N GLY A 179 -23.41 -10.42 14.19
CA GLY A 179 -24.62 -9.80 14.71
C GLY A 179 -25.68 -10.81 15.22
N LEU A 180 -25.73 -12.01 14.64
CA LEU A 180 -26.59 -13.10 15.14
C LEU A 180 -26.03 -13.69 16.44
N ASP A 181 -24.70 -13.86 16.54
CA ASP A 181 -24.05 -14.39 17.74
C ASP A 181 -24.20 -13.43 18.93
N GLU A 182 -24.09 -12.11 18.71
CA GLU A 182 -24.39 -11.08 19.72
C GLU A 182 -25.85 -11.09 20.16
N ALA A 183 -26.80 -11.20 19.22
CA ALA A 183 -28.23 -11.28 19.53
C ALA A 183 -28.58 -12.54 20.32
N VAL A 184 -27.95 -13.68 20.02
CA VAL A 184 -28.14 -14.95 20.77
C VAL A 184 -27.55 -14.85 22.18
N ALA A 185 -26.37 -14.22 22.32
CA ALA A 185 -25.73 -14.02 23.64
C ALA A 185 -26.56 -13.12 24.55
N ASP A 186 -27.17 -12.06 24.00
CA ASP A 186 -28.03 -11.14 24.75
C ASP A 186 -29.35 -11.84 25.21
N PHE A 187 -29.86 -12.75 24.41
CA PHE A 187 -31.04 -13.58 24.78
C PHE A 187 -30.72 -14.60 25.90
N SER A 188 -29.54 -15.20 25.88
CA SER A 188 -29.13 -16.20 26.86
C SER A 188 -28.65 -15.60 28.18
N GLY A 189 -28.28 -14.34 28.22
CA GLY A 189 -27.85 -13.63 29.43
C GLY A 189 -28.98 -13.03 30.27
N ASN A 190 -30.24 -13.06 29.76
CA ASN A 190 -31.42 -12.56 30.45
C ASN A 190 -32.29 -13.67 31.09
N GLU A 191 -31.86 -14.93 31.13
CA GLU A 191 -32.45 -16.01 31.91
C GLU A 191 -31.60 -16.27 33.18
#